data_94fc207f080162b8684da847f10a0809
#
_entry.id   94fc207f080162b8684da847f10a0809
#
_cell.length_a   1.000
_cell.length_b   1.000
_cell.length_c   1.000
_cell.angle_alpha   90.00
_cell.angle_beta   90.00
_cell.angle_gamma   90.00
#
_symmetry.space_group_name_H-M   'P 1'
#
loop_
_entity.id
_entity.type
_entity.pdbx_description
1 polymer ?
#
loop_
_entity_poly.entity_id
_entity_poly.type
_entity_poly.pdbx_seq_one_letter_code
_entity_poly.pdbx_strand_id
1 'polypeptide(L)'
;RICGVILNQISGMLYPRLKQMLEQTLQRMNHSEIKIVGYLPKADPFLLESRHLGLVTPQELQGLKLQMQQAGEIAKETLDLEGIREIAERAEELKWQQEDLKWQQRDACFLKSSFSADQAESGEKRKKRIAVARDEAFCFYYKENLEILESMGCELIYFSPLRDKQLPDGIEGMIFGGGYPELYAQQLSENRSMLMSVRAALEKEIPCLAECGGFMYLHEKIRDREGKEWSMVGRIRGISYPTGKLVRFGYVNVIPMSETCKKE
;
A
#
# COMPACT_ATOMS: atom_id res chain seq x y z
N ARG A 1 -9.43 21.66 7.52
CA ARG A 1 -9.67 23.05 7.02
C ARG A 1 -8.85 23.26 5.76
N ILE A 2 -9.45 23.82 4.68
CA ILE A 2 -8.73 24.22 3.46
C ILE A 2 -8.12 25.60 3.70
N CYS A 3 -6.80 25.75 3.50
CA CYS A 3 -6.08 27.00 3.71
C CYS A 3 -5.43 27.53 2.42
N GLY A 4 -5.20 26.66 1.43
CA GLY A 4 -4.61 27.00 0.15
C GLY A 4 -5.14 26.15 -0.99
N VAL A 5 -5.10 26.69 -2.21
CA VAL A 5 -5.53 26.03 -3.45
C VAL A 5 -4.44 26.16 -4.51
N ILE A 6 -4.07 25.04 -5.13
CA ILE A 6 -3.21 24.96 -6.32
C ILE A 6 -4.09 24.57 -7.49
N LEU A 7 -4.01 25.30 -8.59
CA LEU A 7 -4.75 24.98 -9.81
C LEU A 7 -3.92 24.00 -10.65
N ASN A 8 -4.47 22.84 -10.93
CA ASN A 8 -3.77 21.79 -11.66
C ASN A 8 -4.16 21.78 -13.15
N GLN A 9 -3.20 21.47 -14.02
CA GLN A 9 -3.35 21.39 -15.49
C GLN A 9 -3.85 22.69 -16.14
N ILE A 10 -3.43 23.83 -15.65
CA ILE A 10 -3.82 25.16 -16.11
C ILE A 10 -2.66 25.79 -16.90
N SER A 11 -2.96 26.43 -18.04
CA SER A 11 -1.95 27.21 -18.75
C SER A 11 -1.63 28.52 -18.03
N GLY A 12 -0.36 28.96 -18.12
CA GLY A 12 0.07 30.23 -17.53
C GLY A 12 -0.72 31.46 -18.01
N MET A 13 -1.23 31.43 -19.26
CA MET A 13 -2.09 32.51 -19.77
C MET A 13 -3.46 32.59 -19.08
N LEU A 14 -4.02 31.46 -18.68
CA LEU A 14 -5.32 31.41 -18.01
C LEU A 14 -5.24 31.66 -16.51
N TYR A 15 -4.10 31.39 -15.92
CA TYR A 15 -3.92 31.44 -14.47
C TYR A 15 -4.32 32.79 -13.83
N PRO A 16 -3.86 33.96 -14.31
CA PRO A 16 -4.22 35.26 -13.69
C PRO A 16 -5.71 35.49 -13.63
N ARG A 17 -6.41 35.15 -14.70
CA ARG A 17 -7.88 35.33 -14.81
C ARG A 17 -8.61 34.39 -13.85
N LEU A 18 -8.21 33.12 -13.81
CA LEU A 18 -8.82 32.13 -12.92
C LEU A 18 -8.54 32.45 -11.44
N LYS A 19 -7.30 32.88 -11.12
CA LYS A 19 -6.94 33.33 -9.78
C LYS A 19 -7.86 34.45 -9.33
N GLN A 20 -7.98 35.53 -10.10
CA GLN A 20 -8.84 36.66 -9.78
C GLN A 20 -10.31 36.24 -9.57
N MET A 21 -10.84 35.40 -10.46
CA MET A 21 -12.20 34.91 -10.36
C MET A 21 -12.44 34.10 -9.08
N LEU A 22 -11.49 33.21 -8.72
CA LEU A 22 -11.57 32.41 -7.51
C LEU A 22 -11.45 33.27 -6.26
N GLU A 23 -10.51 34.21 -6.21
CA GLU A 23 -10.34 35.11 -5.07
C GLU A 23 -11.61 35.94 -4.84
N GLN A 24 -12.21 36.50 -5.88
CA GLN A 24 -13.50 37.20 -5.80
C GLN A 24 -14.64 36.31 -5.30
N THR A 25 -14.65 35.05 -5.73
CA THR A 25 -15.66 34.09 -5.29
C THR A 25 -15.48 33.72 -3.83
N LEU A 26 -14.25 33.43 -3.42
CA LEU A 26 -13.92 33.15 -2.02
C LEU A 26 -14.28 34.33 -1.11
N GLN A 27 -14.00 35.56 -1.55
CA GLN A 27 -14.36 36.76 -0.80
C GLN A 27 -15.89 36.90 -0.63
N ARG A 28 -16.69 36.64 -1.68
CA ARG A 28 -18.15 36.64 -1.58
C ARG A 28 -18.68 35.55 -0.65
N MET A 29 -17.99 34.46 -0.53
CA MET A 29 -18.34 33.34 0.35
C MET A 29 -17.79 33.49 1.78
N ASN A 30 -17.18 34.62 2.12
CA ASN A 30 -16.49 34.89 3.40
C ASN A 30 -15.36 33.87 3.71
N HIS A 31 -14.63 33.45 2.66
CA HIS A 31 -13.48 32.55 2.75
C HIS A 31 -12.20 33.20 2.19
N SER A 32 -12.02 34.50 2.44
CA SER A 32 -10.84 35.26 2.00
C SER A 32 -9.51 34.78 2.63
N GLU A 33 -9.59 33.97 3.66
CA GLU A 33 -8.44 33.32 4.29
C GLU A 33 -7.82 32.21 3.43
N ILE A 34 -8.53 31.69 2.44
CA ILE A 34 -8.02 30.65 1.52
C ILE A 34 -7.17 31.32 0.44
N LYS A 35 -5.89 30.99 0.38
CA LYS A 35 -4.95 31.55 -0.60
C LYS A 35 -4.90 30.72 -1.88
N ILE A 36 -4.84 31.37 -3.05
CA ILE A 36 -4.50 30.70 -4.31
C ILE A 36 -2.98 30.76 -4.45
N VAL A 37 -2.33 29.63 -4.17
CA VAL A 37 -0.86 29.54 -4.04
C VAL A 37 -0.15 29.04 -5.31
N GLY A 38 -0.77 29.21 -6.46
CA GLY A 38 -0.14 28.94 -7.74
C GLY A 38 -0.88 27.93 -8.61
N TYR A 39 -0.18 27.45 -9.63
CA TYR A 39 -0.72 26.47 -10.57
C TYR A 39 0.37 25.49 -11.01
N LEU A 40 -0.05 24.34 -11.51
CA LEU A 40 0.80 23.39 -12.22
C LEU A 40 0.31 23.31 -13.68
N PRO A 41 1.19 23.54 -14.67
CA PRO A 41 0.82 23.41 -16.07
C PRO A 41 0.67 21.95 -16.47
N LYS A 42 0.03 21.71 -17.60
CA LYS A 42 0.10 20.40 -18.25
C LYS A 42 1.47 20.28 -18.91
N ALA A 43 2.37 19.51 -18.31
CA ALA A 43 3.74 19.31 -18.80
C ALA A 43 4.16 17.85 -18.58
N ASP A 44 5.01 17.34 -19.45
CA ASP A 44 5.48 15.95 -19.43
C ASP A 44 6.10 15.50 -18.09
N PRO A 45 6.88 16.35 -17.37
CA PRO A 45 7.41 15.94 -16.06
C PRO A 45 6.36 15.62 -15.00
N PHE A 46 5.11 16.06 -15.16
CA PHE A 46 4.00 15.72 -14.27
C PHE A 46 3.18 14.50 -14.73
N LEU A 47 3.54 13.91 -15.87
CA LEU A 47 2.85 12.73 -16.38
C LEU A 47 3.53 11.48 -15.82
N LEU A 48 2.80 10.75 -14.98
CA LEU A 48 3.20 9.44 -14.52
C LEU A 48 2.33 8.40 -15.21
N GLU A 49 2.95 7.34 -15.72
CA GLU A 49 2.22 6.22 -16.31
C GLU A 49 1.32 5.56 -15.26
N SER A 50 0.11 5.25 -15.67
CA SER A 50 -0.90 4.63 -14.83
C SER A 50 -1.10 3.17 -15.23
N ARG A 51 -1.34 2.31 -14.26
CA ARG A 51 -1.76 0.92 -14.43
C ARG A 51 -3.18 0.71 -13.92
N HIS A 52 -3.73 -0.49 -14.18
CA HIS A 52 -5.11 -0.83 -13.81
C HIS A 52 -5.42 -0.66 -12.32
N LEU A 53 -4.43 -0.84 -11.43
CA LEU A 53 -4.59 -0.74 -9.98
C LEU A 53 -3.71 0.35 -9.36
N GLY A 54 -3.21 1.28 -10.16
CA GLY A 54 -2.37 2.36 -9.66
C GLY A 54 -1.30 2.83 -10.62
N LEU A 55 -0.32 3.53 -10.09
CA LEU A 55 0.81 4.04 -10.84
C LEU A 55 1.88 2.95 -11.00
N VAL A 56 2.75 3.15 -12.01
CA VAL A 56 3.99 2.37 -12.15
C VAL A 56 4.86 2.62 -10.92
N THR A 57 5.52 1.58 -10.41
CA THR A 57 6.36 1.72 -9.22
C THR A 57 7.62 2.54 -9.52
N PRO A 58 8.18 3.26 -8.53
CA PRO A 58 9.39 4.06 -8.73
C PRO A 58 10.59 3.27 -9.27
N GLN A 59 10.69 1.98 -8.92
CA GLN A 59 11.76 1.09 -9.36
C GLN A 59 11.72 0.77 -10.87
N GLU A 60 10.54 0.87 -11.47
CA GLU A 60 10.32 0.57 -12.89
C GLU A 60 10.53 1.80 -13.79
N LEU A 61 10.46 3.01 -13.22
CA LEU A 61 10.60 4.26 -13.97
C LEU A 61 12.07 4.61 -14.18
N GLN A 62 12.55 4.41 -15.41
CA GLN A 62 13.86 4.91 -15.80
C GLN A 62 13.83 6.44 -15.85
N GLY A 63 14.85 7.08 -15.24
CA GLY A 63 14.95 8.55 -15.26
C GLY A 63 13.99 9.29 -14.31
N LEU A 64 13.29 8.62 -13.42
CA LEU A 64 12.36 9.25 -12.46
C LEU A 64 13.00 10.42 -11.70
N LYS A 65 14.27 10.30 -11.30
CA LYS A 65 14.99 11.38 -10.60
C LYS A 65 15.09 12.65 -11.44
N LEU A 66 15.41 12.51 -12.72
CA LEU A 66 15.50 13.64 -13.66
C LEU A 66 14.10 14.24 -13.90
N GLN A 67 13.10 13.38 -14.09
CA GLN A 67 11.70 13.80 -14.24
C GLN A 67 11.22 14.60 -13.03
N MET A 68 11.51 14.14 -11.81
CA MET A 68 11.18 14.84 -10.57
C MET A 68 11.92 16.16 -10.41
N GLN A 69 13.18 16.24 -10.85
CA GLN A 69 13.93 17.50 -10.87
C GLN A 69 13.28 18.51 -11.83
N GLN A 70 12.95 18.10 -13.05
CA GLN A 70 12.27 18.96 -14.02
C GLN A 70 10.90 19.43 -13.53
N ALA A 71 10.11 18.53 -12.91
CA ALA A 71 8.85 18.89 -12.28
C ALA A 71 9.05 19.89 -11.12
N GLY A 72 10.12 19.73 -10.36
CA GLY A 72 10.50 20.65 -9.28
C GLY A 72 10.83 22.05 -9.76
N GLU A 73 11.59 22.19 -10.87
CA GLU A 73 11.89 23.51 -11.45
C GLU A 73 10.61 24.21 -11.95
N ILE A 74 9.71 23.50 -12.62
CA ILE A 74 8.43 24.07 -13.05
C ILE A 74 7.61 24.50 -11.82
N ALA A 75 7.53 23.65 -10.80
CA ALA A 75 6.79 23.96 -9.57
C ALA A 75 7.37 25.20 -8.86
N LYS A 76 8.68 25.37 -8.85
CA LYS A 76 9.36 26.53 -8.27
C LYS A 76 9.02 27.84 -8.97
N GLU A 77 8.78 27.81 -10.30
CA GLU A 77 8.38 28.98 -11.08
C GLU A 77 6.89 29.29 -11.00
N THR A 78 6.06 28.29 -10.75
CA THR A 78 4.59 28.42 -10.87
C THR A 78 3.83 28.38 -9.56
N LEU A 79 4.49 27.96 -8.46
CA LEU A 79 3.90 27.92 -7.12
C LEU A 79 4.50 29.00 -6.22
N ASP A 80 3.65 29.56 -5.38
CA ASP A 80 4.05 30.40 -4.24
C ASP A 80 4.51 29.50 -3.08
N LEU A 81 5.77 29.03 -3.18
CA LEU A 81 6.35 28.13 -2.18
C LEU A 81 6.43 28.75 -0.80
N GLU A 82 6.65 30.08 -0.72
CA GLU A 82 6.68 30.80 0.55
C GLU A 82 5.28 30.85 1.18
N GLY A 83 4.25 31.15 0.40
CA GLY A 83 2.88 31.11 0.86
C GLY A 83 2.44 29.71 1.32
N ILE A 84 2.92 28.64 0.65
CA ILE A 84 2.68 27.26 1.08
C ILE A 84 3.37 26.99 2.41
N ARG A 85 4.64 27.43 2.58
CA ARG A 85 5.40 27.29 3.82
C ARG A 85 4.71 28.01 4.98
N GLU A 86 4.27 29.26 4.77
CA GLU A 86 3.52 30.01 5.79
C GLU A 86 2.23 29.30 6.22
N ILE A 87 1.50 28.69 5.28
CA ILE A 87 0.29 27.92 5.59
C ILE A 87 0.65 26.71 6.45
N ALA A 88 1.73 26.01 6.11
CA ALA A 88 2.19 24.82 6.84
C ALA A 88 2.65 25.18 8.27
N GLU A 89 3.40 26.27 8.44
CA GLU A 89 3.88 26.73 9.76
C GLU A 89 2.74 27.18 10.70
N ARG A 90 1.63 27.64 10.13
CA ARG A 90 0.44 28.04 10.91
C ARG A 90 -0.51 26.87 11.20
N ALA A 91 -0.22 25.69 10.65
CA ALA A 91 -1.03 24.51 10.91
C ALA A 91 -0.92 24.15 12.40
N GLU A 92 -2.06 23.97 13.05
CA GLU A 92 -2.10 23.45 14.41
C GLU A 92 -1.59 22.00 14.42
N GLU A 93 -0.87 21.62 15.49
CA GLU A 93 -0.52 20.22 15.68
C GLU A 93 -1.79 19.35 15.68
N LEU A 94 -1.74 18.25 14.93
CA LEU A 94 -2.79 17.24 14.96
C LEU A 94 -2.83 16.65 16.39
N LYS A 95 -3.72 17.17 17.20
CA LYS A 95 -4.01 16.55 18.50
C LYS A 95 -4.85 15.31 18.22
N TRP A 96 -4.23 14.15 18.28
CA TRP A 96 -4.96 12.89 18.29
C TRP A 96 -5.92 12.96 19.49
N GLN A 97 -7.22 12.94 19.23
CA GLN A 97 -8.19 12.92 20.33
C GLN A 97 -8.00 11.60 21.08
N GLN A 98 -8.12 11.63 22.41
CA GLN A 98 -8.05 10.40 23.22
C GLN A 98 -9.05 9.32 22.77
N GLU A 99 -10.07 9.67 22.01
CA GLU A 99 -11.00 8.75 21.40
C GLU A 99 -10.39 7.93 20.25
N ASP A 100 -9.47 8.52 19.46
CA ASP A 100 -8.74 7.79 18.42
C ASP A 100 -7.75 6.78 19.04
N LEU A 101 -7.16 7.14 20.18
CA LEU A 101 -6.35 6.22 20.99
C LEU A 101 -7.19 5.12 21.65
N LYS A 102 -8.46 5.39 21.96
CA LYS A 102 -9.39 4.36 22.48
C LYS A 102 -9.79 3.34 21.39
N TRP A 103 -9.87 3.74 20.12
CA TRP A 103 -10.01 2.81 19.01
C TRP A 103 -8.82 1.85 18.94
N GLN A 104 -7.61 2.39 18.90
CA GLN A 104 -6.38 1.56 18.91
C GLN A 104 -6.28 0.67 20.16
N GLN A 105 -6.70 1.17 21.33
CA GLN A 105 -6.73 0.38 22.58
C GLN A 105 -7.85 -0.66 22.61
N ARG A 106 -9.04 -0.38 22.05
CA ARG A 106 -10.14 -1.35 21.97
C ARG A 106 -9.83 -2.49 21.01
N ASP A 107 -9.26 -2.17 19.84
CA ASP A 107 -8.86 -3.20 18.86
C ASP A 107 -7.64 -3.99 19.36
N ALA A 108 -6.68 -3.32 20.01
CA ALA A 108 -5.58 -3.99 20.70
C ALA A 108 -6.08 -4.85 21.90
N CYS A 109 -7.14 -4.43 22.60
CA CYS A 109 -7.73 -5.21 23.67
C CYS A 109 -8.53 -6.42 23.13
N PHE A 110 -9.27 -6.24 22.02
CA PHE A 110 -9.96 -7.34 21.36
C PHE A 110 -8.95 -8.37 20.80
N LEU A 111 -7.89 -7.88 20.15
CA LEU A 111 -6.79 -8.73 19.67
C LEU A 111 -6.03 -9.38 20.84
N LYS A 112 -5.76 -8.63 21.92
CA LYS A 112 -5.12 -9.20 23.14
C LYS A 112 -5.99 -10.26 23.80
N SER A 113 -7.31 -10.07 23.87
CA SER A 113 -8.21 -11.07 24.46
C SER A 113 -8.34 -12.32 23.58
N SER A 114 -8.21 -12.18 22.26
CA SER A 114 -8.21 -13.30 21.32
C SER A 114 -6.88 -14.09 21.30
N PHE A 115 -5.77 -13.46 21.72
CA PHE A 115 -4.44 -14.07 21.78
C PHE A 115 -3.93 -14.43 23.19
N SER A 116 -4.69 -14.06 24.26
CA SER A 116 -4.23 -14.22 25.63
C SER A 116 -4.80 -15.45 26.38
N ALA A 117 -5.36 -16.42 25.68
CA ALA A 117 -5.95 -17.58 26.35
C ALA A 117 -4.94 -18.61 26.89
N ASP A 118 -3.68 -18.59 26.44
CA ASP A 118 -2.68 -19.51 26.99
C ASP A 118 -1.31 -18.82 27.18
N GLN A 119 -0.84 -18.83 28.42
CA GLN A 119 0.49 -18.48 28.95
C GLN A 119 0.64 -17.10 29.62
N ALA A 120 0.06 -17.01 30.80
CA ALA A 120 0.55 -16.15 31.87
C ALA A 120 1.43 -17.01 32.80
N GLU A 121 2.69 -17.26 32.42
CA GLU A 121 3.74 -17.63 33.40
C GLU A 121 5.12 -17.26 32.87
N SER A 122 5.82 -16.42 33.67
CA SER A 122 7.25 -16.21 33.80
C SER A 122 8.17 -16.30 32.57
N GLY A 123 8.81 -15.22 32.21
CA GLY A 123 9.95 -15.17 31.28
C GLY A 123 9.78 -14.10 30.22
N GLU A 124 10.88 -13.57 29.69
CA GLU A 124 10.90 -12.71 28.53
C GLU A 124 9.99 -13.29 27.44
N LYS A 125 8.90 -12.59 27.11
CA LYS A 125 7.96 -13.05 26.08
C LYS A 125 8.68 -13.12 24.75
N ARG A 126 8.98 -14.33 24.29
CA ARG A 126 9.54 -14.57 22.97
C ARG A 126 8.65 -13.91 21.94
N LYS A 127 9.22 -13.02 21.12
CA LYS A 127 8.51 -12.36 20.04
C LYS A 127 8.04 -13.37 19.01
N LYS A 128 6.79 -13.23 18.55
CA LYS A 128 6.27 -14.00 17.42
C LYS A 128 6.93 -13.54 16.12
N ARG A 129 7.53 -14.49 15.40
CA ARG A 129 8.28 -14.20 14.18
C ARG A 129 7.37 -14.27 12.95
N ILE A 130 7.17 -13.14 12.27
CA ILE A 130 6.30 -13.01 11.10
C ILE A 130 7.17 -12.74 9.87
N ALA A 131 7.13 -13.64 8.88
CA ALA A 131 7.79 -13.43 7.61
C ALA A 131 6.95 -12.50 6.73
N VAL A 132 7.55 -11.43 6.20
CA VAL A 132 6.91 -10.45 5.34
C VAL A 132 7.59 -10.46 3.97
N ALA A 133 6.85 -10.87 2.93
CA ALA A 133 7.34 -10.85 1.57
C ALA A 133 7.58 -9.41 1.12
N ARG A 134 8.79 -9.05 0.71
CA ARG A 134 9.11 -7.67 0.32
C ARG A 134 10.16 -7.62 -0.77
N ASP A 135 9.71 -7.39 -1.99
CA ASP A 135 10.53 -7.14 -3.17
C ASP A 135 9.69 -6.40 -4.22
N GLU A 136 10.14 -6.37 -5.47
CA GLU A 136 9.47 -5.68 -6.56
C GLU A 136 8.11 -6.30 -6.92
N ALA A 137 7.93 -7.59 -6.67
CA ALA A 137 6.66 -8.28 -6.88
C ALA A 137 5.65 -8.05 -5.75
N PHE A 138 6.13 -7.77 -4.52
CA PHE A 138 5.33 -7.60 -3.30
C PHE A 138 5.78 -6.33 -2.56
N CYS A 139 5.28 -5.16 -2.96
CA CYS A 139 5.75 -3.88 -2.46
C CYS A 139 4.67 -3.00 -1.80
N PHE A 140 3.41 -3.41 -1.79
CA PHE A 140 2.33 -2.61 -1.24
C PHE A 140 2.00 -3.02 0.19
N TYR A 141 2.48 -2.21 1.12
CA TYR A 141 2.25 -2.34 2.55
C TYR A 141 1.90 -0.99 3.15
N TYR A 142 0.93 -0.97 4.02
CA TYR A 142 0.72 0.17 4.90
C TYR A 142 1.72 0.07 6.05
N LYS A 143 2.55 1.09 6.20
CA LYS A 143 3.59 1.14 7.24
C LYS A 143 2.98 0.99 8.63
N GLU A 144 1.84 1.63 8.85
CA GLU A 144 1.10 1.60 10.11
C GLU A 144 0.69 0.18 10.51
N ASN A 145 0.28 -0.65 9.55
CA ASN A 145 -0.09 -2.05 9.83
C ASN A 145 1.13 -2.87 10.30
N LEU A 146 2.30 -2.62 9.73
CA LEU A 146 3.54 -3.28 10.15
C LEU A 146 3.97 -2.79 11.54
N GLU A 147 3.91 -1.48 11.81
CA GLU A 147 4.21 -0.88 13.12
C GLU A 147 3.26 -1.40 14.22
N ILE A 148 1.98 -1.60 13.90
CA ILE A 148 1.02 -2.22 14.83
C ILE A 148 1.45 -3.64 15.21
N LEU A 149 1.85 -4.47 14.26
CA LEU A 149 2.32 -5.83 14.53
C LEU A 149 3.57 -5.81 15.44
N GLU A 150 4.53 -4.93 15.16
CA GLU A 150 5.71 -4.76 16.01
C GLU A 150 5.34 -4.29 17.43
N SER A 151 4.41 -3.34 17.55
CA SER A 151 3.91 -2.86 18.86
C SER A 151 3.17 -3.93 19.65
N MET A 152 2.59 -4.92 18.97
CA MET A 152 1.97 -6.11 19.57
C MET A 152 2.98 -7.18 20.00
N GLY A 153 4.28 -6.94 19.79
CA GLY A 153 5.36 -7.85 20.18
C GLY A 153 5.74 -8.84 19.09
N CYS A 154 5.41 -8.59 17.83
CA CYS A 154 5.93 -9.38 16.72
C CYS A 154 7.32 -8.92 16.30
N GLU A 155 8.11 -9.85 15.78
CA GLU A 155 9.35 -9.63 15.05
C GLU A 155 9.06 -9.81 13.56
N LEU A 156 9.19 -8.74 12.77
CA LEU A 156 8.99 -8.81 11.32
C LEU A 156 10.30 -9.16 10.62
N ILE A 157 10.27 -10.23 9.83
CA ILE A 157 11.44 -10.72 9.08
C ILE A 157 11.11 -10.62 7.60
N TYR A 158 11.76 -9.68 6.92
CA TYR A 158 11.55 -9.47 5.50
C TYR A 158 12.30 -10.52 4.68
N PHE A 159 11.66 -11.02 3.63
CA PHE A 159 12.24 -11.94 2.67
C PHE A 159 11.78 -11.61 1.25
N SER A 160 12.54 -12.06 0.24
CA SER A 160 12.24 -11.81 -1.16
C SER A 160 11.82 -13.11 -1.87
N PRO A 161 10.53 -13.27 -2.22
CA PRO A 161 10.11 -14.38 -3.07
C PRO A 161 10.84 -14.49 -4.41
N LEU A 162 11.36 -13.38 -4.93
CA LEU A 162 12.13 -13.37 -6.17
C LEU A 162 13.57 -13.89 -6.00
N ARG A 163 14.21 -13.64 -4.84
CA ARG A 163 15.67 -13.84 -4.67
C ARG A 163 16.04 -14.90 -3.65
N ASP A 164 15.30 -14.95 -2.54
CA ASP A 164 15.61 -15.92 -1.48
C ASP A 164 15.18 -17.31 -1.89
N LYS A 165 15.89 -18.31 -1.39
CA LYS A 165 15.64 -19.71 -1.76
C LYS A 165 14.61 -20.40 -0.87
N GLN A 166 14.36 -19.87 0.32
CA GLN A 166 13.42 -20.42 1.28
C GLN A 166 12.93 -19.33 2.24
N LEU A 167 11.84 -19.61 2.94
CA LEU A 167 11.35 -18.79 4.04
C LEU A 167 12.39 -18.69 5.17
N PRO A 168 12.41 -17.59 5.93
CA PRO A 168 13.21 -17.48 7.14
C PRO A 168 12.86 -18.58 8.14
N ASP A 169 13.87 -19.04 8.90
CA ASP A 169 13.66 -20.10 9.89
C ASP A 169 12.84 -19.62 11.09
N GLY A 170 12.10 -20.55 11.68
CA GLY A 170 11.38 -20.32 12.95
C GLY A 170 10.26 -19.31 12.88
N ILE A 171 9.66 -19.10 11.71
CA ILE A 171 8.50 -18.23 11.55
C ILE A 171 7.23 -18.87 12.11
N GLU A 172 6.35 -18.03 12.62
CA GLU A 172 5.05 -18.40 13.18
C GLU A 172 3.88 -17.77 12.44
N GLY A 173 4.17 -16.98 11.38
CA GLY A 173 3.20 -16.40 10.47
C GLY A 173 3.84 -15.85 9.22
N MET A 174 3.04 -15.62 8.18
CA MET A 174 3.48 -15.08 6.89
C MET A 174 2.53 -13.99 6.40
N ILE A 175 3.10 -12.96 5.78
CA ILE A 175 2.33 -11.89 5.11
C ILE A 175 2.85 -11.73 3.68
N PHE A 176 1.95 -11.87 2.72
CA PHE A 176 2.15 -11.53 1.32
C PHE A 176 1.25 -10.37 0.97
N GLY A 177 1.81 -9.17 0.87
CA GLY A 177 1.08 -7.96 0.51
C GLY A 177 0.75 -7.86 -0.97
N GLY A 178 0.20 -6.73 -1.35
CA GLY A 178 -0.05 -6.40 -2.73
C GLY A 178 1.21 -6.12 -3.53
N GLY A 179 1.04 -6.03 -4.81
CA GLY A 179 2.09 -5.77 -5.80
C GLY A 179 1.68 -6.25 -7.17
N TYR A 180 2.67 -6.50 -8.01
CA TYR A 180 2.47 -6.93 -9.40
C TYR A 180 3.21 -8.25 -9.70
N PRO A 181 2.86 -9.36 -9.05
CA PRO A 181 3.53 -10.65 -9.29
C PRO A 181 3.41 -11.15 -10.73
N GLU A 182 2.40 -10.70 -11.49
CA GLU A 182 2.24 -11.04 -12.90
C GLU A 182 3.36 -10.49 -13.79
N LEU A 183 4.02 -9.41 -13.38
CA LEU A 183 5.17 -8.86 -14.11
C LEU A 183 6.46 -9.65 -13.87
N TYR A 184 6.50 -10.37 -12.78
CA TYR A 184 7.63 -11.19 -12.33
C TYR A 184 7.28 -12.68 -12.34
N ALA A 185 6.19 -13.06 -13.02
CA ALA A 185 5.62 -14.40 -12.94
C ALA A 185 6.61 -15.49 -13.39
N GLN A 186 7.44 -15.22 -14.40
CA GLN A 186 8.50 -16.12 -14.80
C GLN A 186 9.53 -16.33 -13.68
N GLN A 187 10.07 -15.25 -13.12
CA GLN A 187 11.09 -15.33 -12.06
C GLN A 187 10.56 -16.03 -10.81
N LEU A 188 9.32 -15.70 -10.41
CA LEU A 188 8.65 -16.37 -9.29
C LEU A 188 8.48 -17.86 -9.56
N SER A 189 8.06 -18.25 -10.76
CA SER A 189 7.89 -19.64 -11.18
C SER A 189 9.21 -20.43 -11.22
N GLU A 190 10.30 -19.78 -11.62
CA GLU A 190 11.63 -20.38 -11.67
C GLU A 190 12.23 -20.58 -10.26
N ASN A 191 11.82 -19.79 -9.27
CA ASN A 191 12.25 -19.96 -7.88
C ASN A 191 11.50 -21.09 -7.16
N ARG A 192 11.63 -22.30 -7.69
CA ARG A 192 10.91 -23.50 -7.22
C ARG A 192 11.18 -23.81 -5.74
N SER A 193 12.38 -23.53 -5.25
CA SER A 193 12.73 -23.77 -3.84
C SER A 193 11.90 -22.90 -2.90
N MET A 194 11.71 -21.62 -3.23
CA MET A 194 10.85 -20.72 -2.46
C MET A 194 9.37 -21.16 -2.55
N LEU A 195 8.87 -21.49 -3.76
CA LEU A 195 7.49 -22.00 -3.91
C LEU A 195 7.24 -23.23 -3.03
N MET A 196 8.18 -24.18 -3.00
CA MET A 196 8.07 -25.38 -2.16
C MET A 196 8.16 -25.04 -0.66
N SER A 197 9.02 -24.09 -0.28
CA SER A 197 9.15 -23.66 1.12
C SER A 197 7.84 -23.01 1.63
N VAL A 198 7.23 -22.13 0.84
CA VAL A 198 5.95 -21.49 1.17
C VAL A 198 4.84 -22.56 1.24
N ARG A 199 4.77 -23.46 0.27
CA ARG A 199 3.79 -24.54 0.25
C ARG A 199 3.89 -25.41 1.50
N ALA A 200 5.10 -25.84 1.84
CA ALA A 200 5.34 -26.66 3.02
C ALA A 200 4.97 -25.97 4.33
N ALA A 201 5.17 -24.64 4.42
CA ALA A 201 4.74 -23.85 5.56
C ALA A 201 3.20 -23.80 5.68
N LEU A 202 2.50 -23.61 4.56
CA LEU A 202 1.05 -23.64 4.52
C LEU A 202 0.45 -25.02 4.79
N GLU A 203 1.12 -26.10 4.40
CA GLU A 203 0.74 -27.48 4.73
C GLU A 203 0.90 -27.78 6.23
N LYS A 204 1.83 -27.10 6.90
CA LYS A 204 1.99 -27.12 8.37
C LYS A 204 1.05 -26.16 9.10
N GLU A 205 0.07 -25.57 8.38
CA GLU A 205 -0.93 -24.65 8.93
C GLU A 205 -0.34 -23.38 9.56
N ILE A 206 0.87 -22.95 9.12
CA ILE A 206 1.39 -21.65 9.54
C ILE A 206 0.43 -20.55 9.05
N PRO A 207 -0.08 -19.68 9.94
CA PRO A 207 -0.98 -18.61 9.57
C PRO A 207 -0.43 -17.73 8.46
N CYS A 208 -1.26 -17.41 7.46
CA CYS A 208 -0.87 -16.62 6.30
C CYS A 208 -1.93 -15.57 5.97
N LEU A 209 -1.52 -14.32 5.91
CA LEU A 209 -2.31 -13.24 5.32
C LEU A 209 -1.79 -12.96 3.91
N ALA A 210 -2.66 -13.04 2.90
CA ALA A 210 -2.31 -12.77 1.52
C ALA A 210 -3.34 -11.85 0.88
N GLU A 211 -2.89 -10.71 0.38
CA GLU A 211 -3.74 -9.70 -0.25
C GLU A 211 -3.34 -9.47 -1.70
N CYS A 212 -4.33 -9.24 -2.58
CA CYS A 212 -4.13 -8.82 -3.96
C CYS A 212 -3.07 -9.70 -4.69
N GLY A 213 -1.88 -9.15 -4.96
CA GLY A 213 -0.76 -9.88 -5.57
C GLY A 213 -0.30 -11.08 -4.75
N GLY A 214 -0.28 -10.96 -3.42
CA GLY A 214 0.03 -12.07 -2.53
C GLY A 214 -0.99 -13.21 -2.67
N PHE A 215 -2.27 -12.88 -2.79
CA PHE A 215 -3.31 -13.88 -3.03
C PHE A 215 -3.13 -14.57 -4.40
N MET A 216 -2.76 -13.82 -5.45
CA MET A 216 -2.44 -14.38 -6.77
C MET A 216 -1.27 -15.39 -6.71
N TYR A 217 -0.23 -15.09 -5.92
CA TYR A 217 0.94 -15.95 -5.75
C TYR A 217 0.62 -17.30 -5.09
N LEU A 218 -0.42 -17.36 -4.25
CA LEU A 218 -0.86 -18.60 -3.61
C LEU A 218 -1.67 -19.52 -4.53
N HIS A 219 -2.14 -19.05 -5.69
CA HIS A 219 -2.85 -19.88 -6.69
C HIS A 219 -1.93 -20.91 -7.32
N GLU A 220 -2.51 -21.83 -8.11
CA GLU A 220 -1.75 -22.80 -8.90
C GLU A 220 -0.91 -22.11 -9.96
N LYS A 221 -1.46 -21.07 -10.60
CA LYS A 221 -0.81 -20.37 -11.70
C LYS A 221 -1.21 -18.89 -11.76
N ILE A 222 -0.31 -18.10 -12.34
CA ILE A 222 -0.61 -16.77 -12.87
C ILE A 222 -0.48 -16.84 -14.39
N ARG A 223 -1.48 -16.31 -15.11
CA ARG A 223 -1.42 -16.09 -16.56
C ARG A 223 -1.02 -14.63 -16.79
N ASP A 224 0.05 -14.41 -17.54
CA ASP A 224 0.51 -13.07 -17.90
C ASP A 224 -0.35 -12.43 -19.02
N ARG A 225 0.05 -11.25 -19.47
CA ARG A 225 -0.67 -10.49 -20.52
C ARG A 225 -0.54 -11.13 -21.90
N GLU A 226 0.52 -11.88 -22.13
CA GLU A 226 0.76 -12.63 -23.37
C GLU A 226 0.00 -13.98 -23.36
N GLY A 227 -0.71 -14.31 -22.29
CA GLY A 227 -1.49 -15.54 -22.14
C GLY A 227 -0.69 -16.75 -21.68
N LYS A 228 0.60 -16.58 -21.33
CA LYS A 228 1.45 -17.64 -20.82
C LYS A 228 1.18 -17.91 -19.35
N GLU A 229 1.12 -19.17 -18.97
CA GLU A 229 0.85 -19.62 -17.62
C GLU A 229 2.15 -19.96 -16.87
N TRP A 230 2.27 -19.45 -15.66
CA TRP A 230 3.41 -19.62 -14.79
C TRP A 230 2.98 -20.27 -13.49
N SER A 231 3.64 -21.35 -13.10
CA SER A 231 3.32 -22.07 -11.87
C SER A 231 3.66 -21.25 -10.64
N MET A 232 2.77 -21.26 -9.65
CA MET A 232 2.92 -20.56 -8.39
C MET A 232 2.90 -21.53 -7.21
N VAL A 233 2.61 -21.06 -5.98
CA VAL A 233 2.62 -21.90 -4.77
C VAL A 233 1.64 -23.08 -4.88
N GLY A 234 0.48 -22.89 -5.50
CA GLY A 234 -0.49 -23.96 -5.75
C GLY A 234 -1.25 -24.40 -4.49
N ARG A 235 -1.38 -23.53 -3.49
CA ARG A 235 -2.21 -23.82 -2.30
C ARG A 235 -3.68 -23.53 -2.54
N ILE A 236 -3.98 -22.54 -3.38
CA ILE A 236 -5.32 -22.17 -3.78
C ILE A 236 -5.55 -22.70 -5.21
N ARG A 237 -6.59 -23.50 -5.41
CA ARG A 237 -6.93 -24.01 -6.73
C ARG A 237 -7.38 -22.89 -7.66
N GLY A 238 -6.92 -22.94 -8.89
CA GLY A 238 -7.29 -22.00 -9.94
C GLY A 238 -6.14 -21.19 -10.48
N ILE A 239 -6.48 -20.29 -11.42
CA ILE A 239 -5.54 -19.48 -12.18
C ILE A 239 -5.94 -18.02 -12.04
N SER A 240 -5.00 -17.14 -11.67
CA SER A 240 -5.16 -15.69 -11.76
C SER A 240 -4.85 -15.23 -13.17
N TYR A 241 -5.74 -14.43 -13.79
CA TYR A 241 -5.58 -13.98 -15.18
C TYR A 241 -6.15 -12.55 -15.36
N PRO A 242 -5.61 -11.77 -16.32
CA PRO A 242 -6.12 -10.45 -16.62
C PRO A 242 -7.47 -10.52 -17.34
N THR A 243 -8.44 -9.72 -16.87
CA THR A 243 -9.81 -9.71 -17.46
C THR A 243 -10.03 -8.59 -18.47
N GLY A 244 -9.08 -7.65 -18.63
CA GLY A 244 -9.20 -6.49 -19.52
C GLY A 244 -10.24 -5.45 -19.06
N LYS A 245 -10.98 -5.71 -18.00
CA LYS A 245 -11.98 -4.81 -17.40
C LYS A 245 -12.07 -5.02 -15.89
N LEU A 246 -12.54 -4.00 -15.16
CA LEU A 246 -12.83 -4.14 -13.74
C LEU A 246 -14.00 -5.11 -13.52
N VAL A 247 -13.76 -6.14 -12.72
CA VAL A 247 -14.75 -7.16 -12.34
C VAL A 247 -14.80 -7.22 -10.83
N ARG A 248 -16.03 -7.23 -10.26
CA ARG A 248 -16.26 -7.30 -8.81
C ARG A 248 -15.58 -6.15 -8.04
N PHE A 249 -15.67 -4.94 -8.60
CA PHE A 249 -15.18 -3.74 -7.96
C PHE A 249 -16.28 -3.09 -7.12
N GLY A 250 -15.98 -2.73 -5.86
CA GLY A 250 -16.91 -2.05 -4.97
C GLY A 250 -16.63 -2.33 -3.49
N TYR A 251 -17.43 -1.72 -2.63
CA TYR A 251 -17.39 -1.99 -1.20
C TYR A 251 -18.04 -3.35 -0.90
N VAL A 252 -17.46 -4.09 0.04
CA VAL A 252 -17.95 -5.39 0.47
C VAL A 252 -18.05 -5.44 1.99
N ASN A 253 -19.00 -6.21 2.50
CA ASN A 253 -19.06 -6.57 3.90
C ASN A 253 -18.43 -7.94 4.08
N VAL A 254 -17.43 -8.04 4.94
CA VAL A 254 -16.84 -9.32 5.32
C VAL A 254 -17.67 -9.91 6.44
N ILE A 255 -18.29 -11.05 6.17
CA ILE A 255 -19.09 -11.79 7.17
C ILE A 255 -18.25 -13.00 7.59
N PRO A 256 -17.88 -13.13 8.89
CA PRO A 256 -17.18 -14.31 9.36
C PRO A 256 -18.04 -15.56 9.14
N MET A 257 -17.45 -16.61 8.58
CA MET A 257 -18.13 -17.90 8.49
C MET A 257 -18.28 -18.48 9.90
N SER A 258 -19.46 -19.03 10.19
CA SER A 258 -19.69 -19.69 11.47
C SER A 258 -18.74 -20.87 11.66
N GLU A 259 -18.45 -21.24 12.91
CA GLU A 259 -17.50 -22.33 13.22
C GLU A 259 -17.86 -23.69 12.59
N THR A 260 -19.13 -23.87 12.22
CA THR A 260 -19.63 -25.05 11.50
C THR A 260 -19.08 -25.19 10.07
N CYS A 261 -18.61 -24.12 9.43
CA CYS A 261 -18.03 -24.15 8.07
C CYS A 261 -16.51 -24.42 8.05
N LYS A 262 -15.88 -24.60 9.23
CA LYS A 262 -14.43 -24.89 9.32
C LYS A 262 -14.09 -26.39 9.16
N LYS A 263 -15.07 -27.24 8.89
CA LYS A 263 -14.92 -28.72 8.87
C LYS A 263 -15.20 -29.39 7.53
N GLU A 264 -15.12 -28.65 6.40
CA GLU A 264 -15.14 -29.31 5.08
C GLU A 264 -13.87 -29.00 4.26
#